data_ebff548b7e0bf782869d6ee86403b9c6
#
_entry.id   ebff548b7e0bf782869d6ee86403b9c6
#
_cell.length_a   1.000
_cell.length_b   1.000
_cell.length_c   1.000
_cell.angle_alpha   90.00
_cell.angle_beta   90.00
_cell.angle_gamma   90.00
#
_symmetry.space_group_name_H-M   'P 1'
#
loop_
_entity.id
_entity.type
_entity.pdbx_description
1 polymer ?
#
loop_
_entity_poly.entity_id
_entity_poly.type
_entity_poly.pdbx_seq_one_letter_code
_entity_poly.pdbx_strand_id
1 'polypeptide(L)'
;MANIITDFGEKIGGARKDLWKLNGIQVEDLEMLTPEEREHYVNRDMVWPLPNAKNLIAEGANRFIVFWQREIRRCIYKNPRFRKGEKKEDAQVMYVKMANIIKNRAMSITNESELKAFYNECDNYFQDREAFIHTAYGISSTRYSLKNMQYKMEKQNFPNGNGKKKVIKRKGSFLLPQLERINRTAPDVRYGKNINAEIWQEEFKFRGVEFGNWLTQKERQASMNYCYEALIDLATALNIDEKDIAFSGQLALAFGARGVSNHSAHYEYLRKVINLTKMHGAGCTAHEWCHALDHQIALFYGIEDTYLATASKEWYKLPEIVRKLFQSMKTGASNEKTEFYRGSIMFDGRYKKDAYGCWSSYTEMFARAFACYIKDTLGYESDYLIAHADAFVFEFEDQCACAIPQGEERDILNELFDMLFYQLKKDGLLHTRIVKKRKPILKASEHTNYSASISESKNGQYQFCF
;
A
#
# COMPACT_ATOMS: atom_id res chain seq x y z
N MET A 1 29.89 -6.87 -19.32
CA MET A 1 28.46 -6.93 -19.60
C MET A 1 27.77 -6.28 -18.41
N ALA A 2 26.86 -5.32 -18.59
CA ALA A 2 26.10 -4.74 -17.49
C ALA A 2 25.19 -5.83 -16.93
N ASN A 3 25.23 -6.08 -15.60
CA ASN A 3 24.36 -7.05 -14.96
C ASN A 3 22.91 -6.61 -15.11
N ILE A 4 22.10 -7.42 -15.76
CA ILE A 4 20.66 -7.16 -15.90
C ILE A 4 19.99 -7.51 -14.56
N ILE A 5 19.36 -6.54 -13.92
CA ILE A 5 18.63 -6.74 -12.68
C ILE A 5 17.22 -7.21 -13.02
N THR A 6 16.90 -8.41 -12.58
CA THR A 6 15.59 -9.05 -12.68
C THR A 6 15.02 -9.33 -11.30
N ASP A 7 13.77 -9.77 -11.25
CA ASP A 7 13.17 -10.32 -10.02
C ASP A 7 14.01 -11.50 -9.53
N PHE A 8 14.15 -11.67 -8.21
CA PHE A 8 14.93 -12.75 -7.62
C PHE A 8 14.32 -13.25 -6.29
N GLY A 9 14.79 -14.40 -5.82
CA GLY A 9 14.16 -15.10 -4.70
C GLY A 9 12.87 -15.81 -5.11
N GLU A 10 12.00 -16.09 -4.16
CA GLU A 10 10.70 -16.68 -4.44
C GLU A 10 9.77 -15.71 -5.15
N LYS A 11 8.95 -16.22 -6.05
CA LYS A 11 7.88 -15.43 -6.67
C LYS A 11 6.85 -15.06 -5.62
N ILE A 12 6.67 -13.75 -5.38
CA ILE A 12 5.76 -13.28 -4.33
C ILE A 12 4.31 -13.59 -4.66
N GLY A 13 3.94 -13.57 -5.93
CA GLY A 13 2.57 -13.77 -6.41
C GLY A 13 1.64 -12.58 -6.06
N GLY A 14 0.45 -12.56 -6.61
CA GLY A 14 -0.56 -11.53 -6.33
C GLY A 14 -0.22 -10.12 -6.81
N ALA A 15 0.89 -9.91 -7.50
CA ALA A 15 1.17 -8.64 -8.15
C ALA A 15 0.12 -8.38 -9.23
N ARG A 16 -0.46 -7.17 -9.26
CA ARG A 16 -1.43 -6.80 -10.30
C ARG A 16 -0.93 -7.08 -11.72
N LYS A 17 0.37 -6.95 -11.95
CA LYS A 17 1.00 -7.25 -13.25
C LYS A 17 0.89 -8.72 -13.65
N ASP A 18 0.81 -9.64 -12.69
CA ASP A 18 0.92 -11.07 -12.94
C ASP A 18 -0.42 -11.80 -12.97
N LEU A 19 -1.44 -11.33 -12.27
CA LEU A 19 -2.65 -12.11 -12.04
C LEU A 19 -3.89 -11.57 -12.78
N TRP A 20 -4.20 -10.26 -12.76
CA TRP A 20 -5.53 -9.84 -13.18
C TRP A 20 -5.57 -8.53 -13.99
N LYS A 21 -4.48 -8.18 -14.66
CA LYS A 21 -4.31 -6.87 -15.33
C LYS A 21 -5.33 -6.56 -16.41
N LEU A 22 -5.67 -7.56 -17.22
CA LEU A 22 -6.52 -7.38 -18.39
C LEU A 22 -7.88 -8.00 -18.16
N ASN A 23 -7.92 -9.21 -17.66
CA ASN A 23 -9.15 -10.00 -17.58
C ASN A 23 -9.86 -9.93 -16.23
N GLY A 24 -9.17 -9.44 -15.16
CA GLY A 24 -9.68 -9.50 -13.80
C GLY A 24 -9.71 -10.92 -13.25
N ILE A 25 -10.13 -11.05 -11.98
CA ILE A 25 -10.30 -12.35 -11.31
C ILE A 25 -11.36 -13.17 -12.03
N GLN A 26 -11.05 -14.42 -12.31
CA GLN A 26 -11.97 -15.45 -12.82
C GLN A 26 -12.35 -16.41 -11.70
N VAL A 27 -13.37 -17.26 -11.93
CA VAL A 27 -13.81 -18.23 -10.92
C VAL A 27 -12.70 -19.24 -10.61
N GLU A 28 -11.95 -19.64 -11.61
CA GLU A 28 -10.84 -20.59 -11.53
C GLU A 28 -9.69 -20.06 -10.66
N ASP A 29 -9.48 -18.74 -10.63
CA ASP A 29 -8.46 -18.13 -9.80
C ASP A 29 -8.75 -18.29 -8.30
N LEU A 30 -10.03 -18.48 -7.94
CA LEU A 30 -10.42 -18.60 -6.52
C LEU A 30 -9.88 -19.86 -5.86
N GLU A 31 -9.66 -20.92 -6.61
CA GLU A 31 -9.10 -22.18 -6.07
C GLU A 31 -7.67 -21.99 -5.55
N MET A 32 -6.93 -21.04 -6.11
CA MET A 32 -5.55 -20.73 -5.71
C MET A 32 -5.46 -19.75 -4.54
N LEU A 33 -6.58 -19.19 -4.08
CA LEU A 33 -6.62 -18.19 -3.01
C LEU A 33 -7.05 -18.84 -1.70
N THR A 34 -6.35 -18.49 -0.62
CA THR A 34 -6.81 -18.84 0.73
C THR A 34 -8.13 -18.12 1.06
N PRO A 35 -8.91 -18.56 2.06
CA PRO A 35 -10.13 -17.87 2.49
C PRO A 35 -9.90 -16.38 2.79
N GLU A 36 -8.79 -16.05 3.46
CA GLU A 36 -8.42 -14.68 3.79
C GLU A 36 -8.08 -13.86 2.54
N GLU A 37 -7.35 -14.46 1.61
CA GLU A 37 -7.03 -13.83 0.32
C GLU A 37 -8.28 -13.61 -0.52
N ARG A 38 -9.23 -14.55 -0.53
CA ARG A 38 -10.53 -14.37 -1.18
C ARG A 38 -11.28 -13.18 -0.59
N GLU A 39 -11.31 -13.04 0.74
CA GLU A 39 -11.97 -11.92 1.41
C GLU A 39 -11.37 -10.57 1.00
N HIS A 40 -10.05 -10.53 0.80
CA HIS A 40 -9.34 -9.31 0.38
C HIS A 40 -9.43 -9.02 -1.13
N TYR A 41 -9.20 -10.03 -1.96
CA TYR A 41 -9.10 -9.83 -3.41
C TYR A 41 -10.41 -9.94 -4.16
N VAL A 42 -11.41 -10.65 -3.64
CA VAL A 42 -12.71 -10.78 -4.31
C VAL A 42 -13.54 -9.51 -4.12
N ASN A 43 -13.28 -8.56 -5.00
CA ASN A 43 -14.01 -7.30 -5.05
C ASN A 43 -14.15 -6.82 -6.51
N ARG A 44 -15.06 -5.87 -6.72
CA ARG A 44 -15.36 -5.34 -8.07
C ARG A 44 -14.12 -4.85 -8.81
N ASP A 45 -13.20 -4.21 -8.11
CA ASP A 45 -12.05 -3.57 -8.72
C ASP A 45 -11.01 -4.58 -9.22
N MET A 46 -10.98 -5.76 -8.59
CA MET A 46 -10.13 -6.87 -8.99
C MET A 46 -10.81 -7.80 -10.01
N VAL A 47 -12.13 -7.99 -9.95
CA VAL A 47 -12.88 -8.77 -10.94
C VAL A 47 -13.00 -7.99 -12.25
N TRP A 48 -13.23 -6.69 -12.17
CA TRP A 48 -13.32 -5.82 -13.33
C TRP A 48 -12.37 -4.63 -13.22
N PRO A 49 -11.08 -4.81 -13.47
CA PRO A 49 -10.11 -3.72 -13.51
C PRO A 49 -10.46 -2.78 -14.66
N LEU A 50 -10.41 -1.47 -14.40
CA LEU A 50 -10.70 -0.47 -15.43
C LEU A 50 -9.39 0.06 -16.01
N PRO A 51 -9.17 -0.08 -17.31
CA PRO A 51 -8.10 0.63 -17.99
C PRO A 51 -8.36 2.15 -17.95
N ASN A 52 -7.31 2.93 -18.12
CA ASN A 52 -7.42 4.39 -18.11
C ASN A 52 -8.31 4.85 -19.29
N ALA A 53 -9.41 5.58 -19.00
CA ALA A 53 -10.33 6.05 -20.04
C ALA A 53 -9.67 6.96 -21.06
N LYS A 54 -8.66 7.77 -20.65
CA LYS A 54 -7.94 8.64 -21.58
C LYS A 54 -7.13 7.83 -22.58
N ASN A 55 -6.52 6.74 -22.14
CA ASN A 55 -5.75 5.86 -23.01
C ASN A 55 -6.67 5.14 -24.02
N LEU A 56 -7.79 4.58 -23.55
CA LEU A 56 -8.76 3.92 -24.43
C LEU A 56 -9.29 4.87 -25.51
N ILE A 57 -9.60 6.12 -25.12
CA ILE A 57 -10.09 7.12 -26.07
C ILE A 57 -8.98 7.55 -27.06
N ALA A 58 -7.74 7.66 -26.58
CA ALA A 58 -6.58 7.96 -27.43
C ALA A 58 -6.29 6.82 -28.43
N GLU A 59 -6.58 5.58 -28.06
CA GLU A 59 -6.49 4.37 -28.90
C GLU A 59 -7.70 4.21 -29.85
N GLY A 60 -8.63 5.18 -29.87
CA GLY A 60 -9.76 5.21 -30.78
C GLY A 60 -11.08 4.65 -30.23
N ALA A 61 -11.15 4.30 -28.94
CA ALA A 61 -12.40 3.83 -28.35
C ALA A 61 -13.45 4.94 -28.28
N ASN A 62 -14.70 4.60 -28.57
CA ASN A 62 -15.81 5.53 -28.50
C ASN A 62 -16.03 6.05 -27.08
N ARG A 63 -15.88 7.37 -26.89
CA ARG A 63 -16.01 8.03 -25.59
C ARG A 63 -17.34 7.76 -24.88
N PHE A 64 -18.44 7.68 -25.64
CA PHE A 64 -19.77 7.38 -25.14
C PHE A 64 -19.81 5.96 -24.56
N ILE A 65 -19.29 4.98 -25.27
CA ILE A 65 -19.25 3.59 -24.85
C ILE A 65 -18.37 3.42 -23.62
N VAL A 66 -17.16 4.02 -23.61
CA VAL A 66 -16.25 3.99 -22.45
C VAL A 66 -16.91 4.56 -21.19
N PHE A 67 -17.68 5.64 -21.33
CA PHE A 67 -18.44 6.20 -20.22
C PHE A 67 -19.49 5.22 -19.68
N TRP A 68 -20.30 4.63 -20.55
CA TRP A 68 -21.38 3.73 -20.14
C TRP A 68 -20.90 2.41 -19.60
N GLN A 69 -19.83 1.85 -20.13
CA GLN A 69 -19.18 0.65 -19.55
C GLN A 69 -18.77 0.91 -18.08
N ARG A 70 -18.27 2.10 -17.78
CA ARG A 70 -17.91 2.49 -16.42
C ARG A 70 -19.13 2.65 -15.50
N GLU A 71 -20.21 3.20 -16.02
CA GLU A 71 -21.46 3.32 -15.27
C GLU A 71 -22.09 1.94 -15.02
N ILE A 72 -22.10 1.05 -15.99
CA ILE A 72 -22.55 -0.35 -15.81
C ILE A 72 -21.74 -1.02 -14.70
N ARG A 73 -20.40 -0.89 -14.73
CA ARG A 73 -19.54 -1.43 -13.67
C ARG A 73 -19.89 -0.89 -12.27
N ARG A 74 -20.24 0.38 -12.15
CA ARG A 74 -20.63 0.98 -10.88
C ARG A 74 -21.91 0.40 -10.30
N CYS A 75 -22.75 -0.23 -11.11
CA CYS A 75 -23.95 -0.92 -10.63
C CYS A 75 -23.61 -2.21 -9.86
N ILE A 76 -22.42 -2.77 -10.03
CA ILE A 76 -21.96 -3.92 -9.27
C ILE A 76 -21.48 -3.43 -7.90
N TYR A 77 -21.88 -4.07 -6.81
CA TYR A 77 -21.38 -3.75 -5.49
C TYR A 77 -19.85 -3.88 -5.40
N LYS A 78 -19.23 -3.06 -4.59
CA LYS A 78 -17.76 -3.09 -4.44
C LYS A 78 -17.29 -4.44 -3.92
N ASN A 79 -17.97 -5.00 -2.94
CA ASN A 79 -17.63 -6.28 -2.30
C ASN A 79 -18.81 -7.25 -2.36
N PRO A 80 -18.59 -8.57 -2.34
CA PRO A 80 -19.63 -9.58 -2.17
C PRO A 80 -20.46 -9.32 -0.91
N ARG A 81 -21.74 -9.66 -0.95
CA ARG A 81 -22.63 -9.64 0.24
C ARG A 81 -23.04 -11.06 0.56
N PHE A 82 -23.20 -11.34 1.84
CA PHE A 82 -23.53 -12.66 2.35
C PHE A 82 -24.88 -12.63 3.06
N ARG A 83 -25.63 -13.72 3.00
CA ARG A 83 -26.83 -13.94 3.81
C ARG A 83 -26.43 -14.65 5.12
N LYS A 84 -27.24 -14.48 6.15
CA LYS A 84 -27.04 -15.20 7.42
C LYS A 84 -27.18 -16.72 7.17
N GLY A 85 -26.13 -17.48 7.51
CA GLY A 85 -26.10 -18.94 7.32
C GLY A 85 -25.53 -19.41 5.99
N GLU A 86 -25.12 -18.51 5.12
CA GLU A 86 -24.50 -18.84 3.84
C GLU A 86 -22.97 -18.96 4.00
N LYS A 87 -22.36 -19.89 3.23
CA LYS A 87 -20.90 -20.00 3.16
C LYS A 87 -20.35 -18.82 2.34
N LYS A 88 -19.39 -18.11 2.92
CA LYS A 88 -18.76 -16.95 2.28
C LYS A 88 -18.12 -17.34 0.93
N GLU A 89 -17.52 -18.51 0.86
CA GLU A 89 -16.84 -19.05 -0.33
C GLU A 89 -17.80 -19.18 -1.50
N ASP A 90 -19.00 -19.73 -1.28
CA ASP A 90 -20.02 -19.91 -2.31
C ASP A 90 -20.50 -18.56 -2.83
N ALA A 91 -20.75 -17.62 -1.94
CA ALA A 91 -21.15 -16.26 -2.31
C ALA A 91 -20.05 -15.52 -3.11
N GLN A 92 -18.77 -15.71 -2.77
CA GLN A 92 -17.65 -15.15 -3.50
C GLN A 92 -17.55 -15.72 -4.93
N VAL A 93 -17.69 -17.04 -5.08
CA VAL A 93 -17.72 -17.70 -6.38
C VAL A 93 -18.85 -17.12 -7.25
N MET A 94 -20.05 -17.02 -6.70
CA MET A 94 -21.19 -16.48 -7.43
C MET A 94 -21.03 -15.00 -7.78
N TYR A 95 -20.48 -14.21 -6.87
CA TYR A 95 -20.15 -12.81 -7.14
C TYR A 95 -19.20 -12.67 -8.33
N VAL A 96 -18.11 -13.43 -8.37
CA VAL A 96 -17.13 -13.40 -9.46
C VAL A 96 -17.77 -13.86 -10.77
N LYS A 97 -18.54 -14.94 -10.76
CA LYS A 97 -19.26 -15.46 -11.93
C LYS A 97 -20.18 -14.41 -12.53
N MET A 98 -21.06 -13.82 -11.72
CA MET A 98 -22.03 -12.82 -12.17
C MET A 98 -21.37 -11.51 -12.63
N ALA A 99 -20.36 -11.04 -11.89
CA ALA A 99 -19.64 -9.85 -12.27
C ALA A 99 -18.88 -10.03 -13.60
N ASN A 100 -18.33 -11.21 -13.87
CA ASN A 100 -17.68 -11.53 -15.13
C ASN A 100 -18.68 -11.64 -16.30
N ILE A 101 -19.86 -12.21 -16.09
CA ILE A 101 -20.92 -12.24 -17.12
C ILE A 101 -21.28 -10.80 -17.54
N ILE A 102 -21.57 -9.93 -16.57
CA ILE A 102 -21.91 -8.51 -16.84
C ILE A 102 -20.73 -7.80 -17.51
N LYS A 103 -19.50 -8.00 -16.99
CA LYS A 103 -18.29 -7.42 -17.56
C LYS A 103 -18.12 -7.80 -19.03
N ASN A 104 -18.10 -9.10 -19.32
CA ASN A 104 -17.85 -9.60 -20.67
C ASN A 104 -18.90 -9.07 -21.65
N ARG A 105 -20.16 -9.04 -21.25
CA ARG A 105 -21.24 -8.50 -22.08
C ARG A 105 -21.11 -6.98 -22.24
N ALA A 106 -20.80 -6.23 -21.18
CA ALA A 106 -20.60 -4.79 -21.28
C ALA A 106 -19.36 -4.42 -22.11
N MET A 107 -18.29 -5.19 -22.02
CA MET A 107 -17.06 -4.95 -22.79
C MET A 107 -17.21 -5.30 -24.28
N SER A 108 -18.16 -6.15 -24.66
CA SER A 108 -18.47 -6.45 -26.07
C SER A 108 -19.26 -5.35 -26.77
N ILE A 109 -19.75 -4.34 -26.03
CA ILE A 109 -20.55 -3.25 -26.60
C ILE A 109 -19.60 -2.24 -27.27
N THR A 110 -19.82 -1.99 -28.56
CA THR A 110 -18.99 -1.08 -29.36
C THR A 110 -19.76 0.15 -29.87
N ASN A 111 -21.09 0.10 -29.85
CA ASN A 111 -21.94 1.17 -30.36
C ASN A 111 -23.21 1.35 -29.52
N GLU A 112 -23.94 2.45 -29.78
CA GLU A 112 -25.15 2.81 -29.03
C GLU A 112 -26.31 1.80 -29.22
N SER A 113 -26.44 1.20 -30.40
CA SER A 113 -27.48 0.21 -30.65
C SER A 113 -27.29 -1.04 -29.82
N GLU A 114 -26.06 -1.53 -29.72
CA GLU A 114 -25.69 -2.66 -28.86
C GLU A 114 -25.89 -2.34 -27.38
N LEU A 115 -25.61 -1.09 -26.98
CA LEU A 115 -25.86 -0.64 -25.62
C LEU A 115 -27.36 -0.67 -25.28
N LYS A 116 -28.22 -0.20 -26.20
CA LYS A 116 -29.68 -0.28 -26.01
C LYS A 116 -30.16 -1.73 -25.97
N ALA A 117 -29.62 -2.59 -26.83
CA ALA A 117 -29.90 -4.02 -26.79
C ALA A 117 -29.51 -4.65 -25.44
N PHE A 118 -28.34 -4.33 -24.93
CA PHE A 118 -27.88 -4.77 -23.59
C PHE A 118 -28.87 -4.42 -22.48
N TYR A 119 -29.41 -3.20 -22.48
CA TYR A 119 -30.40 -2.82 -21.46
C TYR A 119 -31.70 -3.59 -21.58
N ASN A 120 -32.15 -3.87 -22.81
CA ASN A 120 -33.35 -4.68 -23.05
C ASN A 120 -33.13 -6.15 -22.65
N GLU A 121 -31.92 -6.68 -22.86
CA GLU A 121 -31.53 -8.03 -22.46
C GLU A 121 -31.39 -8.17 -20.93
N CYS A 122 -31.08 -7.09 -20.22
CA CYS A 122 -30.89 -7.14 -18.74
C CYS A 122 -32.11 -7.72 -18.02
N ASP A 123 -33.32 -7.52 -18.53
CA ASP A 123 -34.51 -8.14 -17.96
C ASP A 123 -34.48 -9.66 -18.08
N ASN A 124 -33.94 -10.21 -19.17
CA ASN A 124 -33.85 -11.65 -19.42
C ASN A 124 -32.75 -12.29 -18.55
N TYR A 125 -31.59 -11.63 -18.36
CA TYR A 125 -30.52 -12.11 -17.50
C TYR A 125 -30.95 -12.25 -16.05
N PHE A 126 -31.93 -11.44 -15.60
CA PHE A 126 -32.41 -11.43 -14.22
C PHE A 126 -33.76 -12.16 -14.07
N GLN A 127 -34.30 -12.74 -15.11
CA GLN A 127 -35.49 -13.59 -15.05
C GLN A 127 -35.16 -15.02 -14.63
N ASP A 128 -33.94 -15.46 -14.83
CA ASP A 128 -33.47 -16.73 -14.30
C ASP A 128 -33.48 -16.67 -12.76
N ARG A 129 -34.28 -17.55 -12.16
CA ARG A 129 -34.51 -17.60 -10.75
C ARG A 129 -33.21 -17.86 -9.96
N GLU A 130 -32.30 -18.61 -10.57
CA GLU A 130 -30.95 -18.88 -10.03
C GLU A 130 -30.08 -17.63 -10.09
N ALA A 131 -30.02 -16.92 -11.20
CA ALA A 131 -29.34 -15.65 -11.34
C ALA A 131 -29.94 -14.58 -10.40
N PHE A 132 -31.27 -14.60 -10.17
CA PHE A 132 -31.93 -13.69 -9.24
C PHE A 132 -31.57 -13.97 -7.79
N ILE A 133 -31.49 -15.23 -7.39
CA ILE A 133 -31.02 -15.63 -6.04
C ILE A 133 -29.59 -15.13 -5.85
N HIS A 134 -28.74 -15.29 -6.83
CA HIS A 134 -27.33 -14.89 -6.77
C HIS A 134 -27.13 -13.37 -6.81
N THR A 135 -28.03 -12.61 -7.41
CA THR A 135 -28.01 -11.13 -7.32
C THR A 135 -28.25 -10.63 -5.92
N ALA A 136 -28.87 -11.43 -5.03
CA ALA A 136 -28.99 -11.09 -3.62
C ALA A 136 -27.63 -11.01 -2.91
N TYR A 137 -26.58 -11.64 -3.44
CA TYR A 137 -25.25 -11.71 -2.86
C TYR A 137 -24.32 -10.54 -3.19
N GLY A 138 -24.82 -9.48 -3.75
CA GLY A 138 -24.02 -8.30 -4.00
C GLY A 138 -24.31 -7.62 -5.32
N ILE A 139 -25.13 -8.24 -6.17
CA ILE A 139 -25.52 -7.72 -7.48
C ILE A 139 -27.04 -7.42 -7.55
N SER A 140 -27.78 -7.61 -6.46
CA SER A 140 -29.23 -7.49 -6.43
C SER A 140 -29.75 -6.11 -6.83
N SER A 141 -29.03 -5.05 -6.58
CA SER A 141 -29.39 -3.69 -7.02
C SER A 141 -29.02 -3.41 -8.48
N THR A 142 -28.28 -4.30 -9.14
CA THR A 142 -27.76 -4.07 -10.49
C THR A 142 -28.90 -3.92 -11.49
N ARG A 143 -29.92 -4.79 -11.44
CA ARG A 143 -31.10 -4.68 -12.29
C ARG A 143 -31.80 -3.32 -12.15
N TYR A 144 -32.05 -2.90 -10.92
CA TYR A 144 -32.71 -1.60 -10.65
C TYR A 144 -31.83 -0.43 -11.12
N SER A 145 -30.55 -0.51 -10.86
CA SER A 145 -29.59 0.50 -11.28
C SER A 145 -29.44 0.56 -12.80
N LEU A 146 -29.43 -0.58 -13.48
CA LEU A 146 -29.40 -0.63 -14.94
C LEU A 146 -30.67 -0.05 -15.55
N LYS A 147 -31.86 -0.33 -15.00
CA LYS A 147 -33.12 0.30 -15.45
C LYS A 147 -33.12 1.81 -15.25
N ASN A 148 -32.60 2.29 -14.14
CA ASN A 148 -32.42 3.73 -13.91
C ASN A 148 -31.43 4.35 -14.90
N MET A 149 -30.39 3.63 -15.30
CA MET A 149 -29.45 4.12 -16.30
C MET A 149 -30.09 4.17 -17.69
N GLN A 150 -30.88 3.16 -18.08
CA GLN A 150 -31.67 3.19 -19.30
C GLN A 150 -32.57 4.44 -19.35
N TYR A 151 -33.32 4.68 -18.26
CA TYR A 151 -34.16 5.87 -18.15
C TYR A 151 -33.36 7.18 -18.25
N LYS A 152 -32.15 7.24 -17.67
CA LYS A 152 -31.26 8.40 -17.79
C LYS A 152 -30.73 8.58 -19.21
N MET A 153 -30.41 7.48 -19.90
CA MET A 153 -29.99 7.53 -21.31
C MET A 153 -31.10 8.08 -22.22
N GLU A 154 -32.32 7.64 -22.02
CA GLU A 154 -33.47 8.08 -22.80
C GLU A 154 -33.83 9.55 -22.59
N LYS A 155 -33.52 10.09 -21.39
CA LYS A 155 -33.82 11.49 -20.99
C LYS A 155 -32.67 12.47 -21.07
N GLN A 156 -31.43 12.01 -21.15
CA GLN A 156 -30.27 12.91 -21.19
C GLN A 156 -29.68 12.96 -22.59
N ASN A 157 -29.70 14.15 -23.19
CA ASN A 157 -28.65 14.51 -24.12
C ASN A 157 -27.31 14.31 -23.43
N PHE A 158 -26.42 13.51 -24.01
CA PHE A 158 -25.07 13.25 -23.52
C PHE A 158 -24.45 14.56 -23.08
N PRO A 159 -23.98 14.71 -21.85
CA PRO A 159 -23.38 15.95 -21.43
C PRO A 159 -22.15 16.19 -22.32
N ASN A 160 -22.28 17.06 -23.29
CA ASN A 160 -21.14 17.59 -24.01
C ASN A 160 -20.11 18.04 -22.97
N GLY A 161 -18.86 17.56 -23.07
CA GLY A 161 -17.83 17.64 -22.05
C GLY A 161 -17.38 19.06 -21.61
N ASN A 162 -18.26 20.06 -21.76
CA ASN A 162 -18.13 21.43 -21.32
C ASN A 162 -18.88 21.74 -20.01
N GLY A 163 -19.39 20.74 -19.32
CA GLY A 163 -19.81 20.96 -17.94
C GLY A 163 -18.63 21.54 -17.16
N LYS A 164 -18.69 22.82 -16.84
CA LYS A 164 -17.73 23.48 -15.96
C LYS A 164 -17.56 22.57 -14.76
N LYS A 165 -16.43 21.86 -14.68
CA LYS A 165 -16.04 21.17 -13.46
C LYS A 165 -16.18 22.22 -12.36
N LYS A 166 -17.10 22.02 -11.40
CA LYS A 166 -17.02 22.75 -10.14
C LYS A 166 -15.59 22.51 -9.65
N VAL A 167 -14.76 23.54 -9.78
CA VAL A 167 -13.45 23.55 -9.16
C VAL A 167 -13.76 23.55 -7.68
N ILE A 168 -13.79 22.37 -7.08
CA ILE A 168 -13.73 22.24 -5.64
C ILE A 168 -12.37 22.84 -5.32
N LYS A 169 -12.36 24.09 -4.82
CA LYS A 169 -11.16 24.68 -4.24
C LYS A 169 -10.71 23.71 -3.16
N ARG A 170 -9.73 22.86 -3.50
CA ARG A 170 -9.08 21.98 -2.53
C ARG A 170 -8.42 22.94 -1.54
N LYS A 171 -8.90 22.95 -0.31
CA LYS A 171 -8.22 23.61 0.81
C LYS A 171 -6.80 23.04 0.83
N GLY A 172 -5.81 23.89 0.77
CA GLY A 172 -4.41 23.67 0.59
C GLY A 172 -3.93 22.20 0.64
N SER A 173 -3.24 21.75 -0.38
CA SER A 173 -2.63 20.43 -0.38
C SER A 173 -1.49 20.41 0.63
N PHE A 174 -1.48 19.40 1.51
CA PHE A 174 -0.30 19.09 2.28
C PHE A 174 0.73 18.52 1.30
N LEU A 175 1.83 19.22 1.15
CA LEU A 175 2.95 18.79 0.32
C LEU A 175 4.02 18.22 1.23
N LEU A 176 4.25 16.91 1.15
CA LEU A 176 5.48 16.36 1.69
C LEU A 176 6.67 16.93 0.88
N PRO A 177 7.79 17.22 1.54
CA PRO A 177 9.00 17.61 0.83
C PRO A 177 9.33 16.54 -0.22
N GLN A 178 9.52 16.96 -1.47
CA GLN A 178 10.02 16.05 -2.50
C GLN A 178 11.48 15.70 -2.20
N LEU A 179 11.81 14.44 -2.34
CA LEU A 179 13.20 14.04 -2.36
C LEU A 179 13.79 14.38 -3.73
N GLU A 180 14.17 15.63 -3.91
CA GLU A 180 14.93 16.06 -5.10
C GLU A 180 16.27 15.32 -5.16
N ARG A 181 16.78 14.95 -4.01
CA ARG A 181 18.08 14.35 -3.81
C ARG A 181 18.02 13.38 -2.63
N ILE A 182 18.57 12.20 -2.80
CA ILE A 182 18.70 11.22 -1.71
C ILE A 182 20.06 11.43 -1.07
N ASN A 183 20.07 11.97 0.15
CA ASN A 183 21.27 12.16 0.95
C ASN A 183 21.45 11.02 1.94
N ARG A 184 22.69 10.66 2.16
CA ARG A 184 23.12 9.78 3.22
C ARG A 184 24.50 10.22 3.68
N THR A 185 24.65 10.58 4.96
CA THR A 185 25.91 11.08 5.51
C THR A 185 26.69 10.01 6.28
N ALA A 186 26.16 8.80 6.37
CA ALA A 186 26.82 7.66 6.99
C ALA A 186 28.01 7.12 6.13
N PRO A 187 28.92 6.33 6.73
CA PRO A 187 29.97 5.64 5.98
C PRO A 187 29.42 4.78 4.84
N ASP A 188 30.16 4.70 3.73
CA ASP A 188 29.77 3.88 2.59
C ASP A 188 29.79 2.38 2.94
N VAL A 189 28.62 1.79 3.09
CA VAL A 189 28.43 0.36 3.42
C VAL A 189 28.52 -0.55 2.19
N ARG A 190 28.48 0.02 0.98
CA ARG A 190 28.60 -0.69 -0.29
C ARG A 190 30.04 -0.76 -0.81
N TYR A 191 30.94 0.02 -0.21
CA TYR A 191 32.34 0.14 -0.66
C TYR A 191 32.46 0.50 -2.15
N GLY A 192 31.63 1.45 -2.62
CA GLY A 192 31.60 1.90 -4.01
C GLY A 192 31.00 0.88 -4.99
N LYS A 193 30.45 -0.24 -4.56
CA LYS A 193 29.89 -1.29 -5.43
C LYS A 193 28.39 -1.14 -5.66
N ASN A 194 27.98 -1.58 -6.82
CA ASN A 194 26.56 -1.83 -7.07
C ASN A 194 26.12 -3.13 -6.40
N ILE A 195 24.98 -3.07 -5.72
CA ILE A 195 24.37 -4.23 -5.09
C ILE A 195 23.70 -5.10 -6.16
N ASN A 196 23.99 -6.39 -6.13
CA ASN A 196 23.35 -7.40 -6.96
C ASN A 196 22.44 -8.31 -6.09
N ALA A 197 21.77 -9.27 -6.72
CA ALA A 197 20.84 -10.17 -6.04
C ALA A 197 21.54 -11.07 -5.01
N GLU A 198 22.76 -11.53 -5.30
CA GLU A 198 23.52 -12.41 -4.41
C GLU A 198 23.88 -11.68 -3.10
N ILE A 199 24.48 -10.48 -3.21
CA ILE A 199 24.83 -9.64 -2.03
C ILE A 199 23.58 -9.34 -1.21
N TRP A 200 22.48 -8.98 -1.87
CA TRP A 200 21.22 -8.69 -1.21
C TRP A 200 20.69 -9.87 -0.42
N GLN A 201 20.66 -11.05 -1.04
CA GLN A 201 20.17 -12.28 -0.41
C GLN A 201 21.10 -12.81 0.67
N GLU A 202 22.40 -12.65 0.52
CA GLU A 202 23.36 -13.01 1.56
C GLU A 202 23.16 -12.19 2.82
N GLU A 203 22.95 -10.87 2.66
CA GLU A 203 22.83 -9.94 3.78
C GLU A 203 21.47 -10.05 4.49
N PHE A 204 20.36 -9.93 3.76
CA PHE A 204 19.03 -9.76 4.36
C PHE A 204 18.14 -11.01 4.34
N LYS A 205 18.38 -11.94 3.42
CA LYS A 205 17.55 -13.14 3.28
C LYS A 205 16.06 -12.87 2.96
N PHE A 206 15.75 -11.78 2.25
CA PHE A 206 14.37 -11.56 1.81
C PHE A 206 13.83 -12.78 1.06
N ARG A 207 12.56 -13.11 1.29
CA ARG A 207 11.89 -14.20 0.58
C ARG A 207 11.94 -14.01 -0.93
N GLY A 208 11.62 -12.80 -1.40
CA GLY A 208 11.69 -12.43 -2.81
C GLY A 208 11.75 -10.92 -2.99
N VAL A 209 12.28 -10.50 -4.14
CA VAL A 209 12.35 -9.10 -4.57
C VAL A 209 11.78 -8.96 -5.98
N GLU A 210 10.81 -8.08 -6.16
CA GLU A 210 10.14 -7.81 -7.44
C GLU A 210 10.38 -6.40 -7.93
N PHE A 211 10.50 -6.23 -9.25
CA PHE A 211 10.61 -4.93 -9.90
C PHE A 211 9.44 -4.68 -10.86
N GLY A 212 8.89 -3.47 -10.82
CA GLY A 212 7.89 -3.04 -11.77
C GLY A 212 8.43 -3.05 -13.21
N ASN A 213 7.56 -3.40 -14.18
CA ASN A 213 7.94 -3.47 -15.60
C ASN A 213 8.31 -2.10 -16.20
N TRP A 214 7.92 -1.01 -15.56
CA TRP A 214 8.16 0.37 -15.97
C TRP A 214 9.43 0.98 -15.36
N LEU A 215 10.17 0.21 -14.56
CA LEU A 215 11.50 0.58 -14.07
C LEU A 215 12.57 0.22 -15.10
N THR A 216 13.37 1.21 -15.49
CA THR A 216 14.57 0.99 -16.27
C THR A 216 15.63 0.25 -15.46
N GLN A 217 16.63 -0.38 -16.10
CA GLN A 217 17.71 -1.06 -15.39
C GLN A 217 18.51 -0.11 -14.47
N LYS A 218 18.69 1.14 -14.89
CA LYS A 218 19.34 2.18 -14.07
C LYS A 218 18.54 2.47 -12.79
N GLU A 219 17.21 2.57 -12.90
CA GLU A 219 16.34 2.81 -11.75
C GLU A 219 16.26 1.59 -10.82
N ARG A 220 16.27 0.37 -11.36
CA ARG A 220 16.34 -0.86 -10.55
C ARG A 220 17.63 -0.90 -9.73
N GLN A 221 18.77 -0.59 -10.37
CA GLN A 221 20.07 -0.54 -9.69
C GLN A 221 20.08 0.54 -8.60
N ALA A 222 19.60 1.74 -8.90
CA ALA A 222 19.51 2.82 -7.92
C ALA A 222 18.62 2.43 -6.73
N SER A 223 17.44 1.86 -6.98
CA SER A 223 16.53 1.40 -5.92
C SER A 223 17.19 0.34 -5.03
N MET A 224 17.90 -0.62 -5.62
CA MET A 224 18.64 -1.63 -4.86
C MET A 224 19.73 -1.01 -3.99
N ASN A 225 20.54 -0.11 -4.56
CA ASN A 225 21.64 0.51 -3.84
C ASN A 225 21.13 1.33 -2.64
N TYR A 226 20.18 2.23 -2.87
CA TYR A 226 19.64 3.11 -1.81
C TYR A 226 18.86 2.32 -0.75
N CYS A 227 18.06 1.36 -1.17
CA CYS A 227 17.31 0.54 -0.21
C CYS A 227 18.25 -0.37 0.61
N TYR A 228 19.31 -0.92 0.01
CA TYR A 228 20.33 -1.68 0.74
C TYR A 228 20.96 -0.83 1.85
N GLU A 229 21.41 0.38 1.52
CA GLU A 229 21.97 1.32 2.49
C GLU A 229 20.98 1.64 3.61
N ALA A 230 19.73 1.94 3.26
CA ALA A 230 18.66 2.23 4.20
C ALA A 230 18.39 1.05 5.17
N LEU A 231 18.39 -0.18 4.67
CA LEU A 231 18.16 -1.36 5.51
C LEU A 231 19.34 -1.69 6.41
N ILE A 232 20.58 -1.42 5.98
CA ILE A 232 21.77 -1.50 6.85
C ILE A 232 21.70 -0.43 7.95
N ASP A 233 21.26 0.78 7.60
CA ASP A 233 21.07 1.86 8.59
C ASP A 233 19.99 1.49 9.60
N LEU A 234 18.89 0.91 9.16
CA LEU A 234 17.82 0.40 10.02
C LEU A 234 18.34 -0.68 10.98
N ALA A 235 19.06 -1.68 10.46
CA ALA A 235 19.66 -2.73 11.30
C ALA A 235 20.66 -2.15 12.32
N THR A 236 21.39 -1.11 11.91
CA THR A 236 22.36 -0.41 12.77
C THR A 236 21.64 0.36 13.88
N ALA A 237 20.61 1.15 13.55
CA ALA A 237 19.83 1.91 14.53
C ALA A 237 19.19 0.99 15.57
N LEU A 238 18.63 -0.13 15.13
CA LEU A 238 17.98 -1.11 16.00
C LEU A 238 18.96 -2.06 16.70
N ASN A 239 20.23 -2.04 16.32
CA ASN A 239 21.23 -3.02 16.76
C ASN A 239 20.72 -4.47 16.62
N ILE A 240 20.19 -4.82 15.43
CA ILE A 240 19.69 -6.17 15.07
C ILE A 240 20.51 -6.79 13.95
N ASP A 241 20.52 -8.13 13.87
CA ASP A 241 21.14 -8.84 12.76
C ASP A 241 20.47 -8.43 11.44
N GLU A 242 21.24 -8.24 10.38
CA GLU A 242 20.75 -7.83 9.07
C GLU A 242 19.70 -8.78 8.51
N LYS A 243 19.75 -10.07 8.86
CA LYS A 243 18.76 -11.06 8.44
C LYS A 243 17.39 -10.87 9.11
N ASP A 244 17.35 -10.25 10.29
CA ASP A 244 16.11 -9.95 10.99
C ASP A 244 15.32 -8.84 10.31
N ILE A 245 15.93 -8.06 9.43
CA ILE A 245 15.24 -7.10 8.58
C ILE A 245 14.16 -7.78 7.72
N ALA A 246 14.43 -9.00 7.27
CA ALA A 246 13.46 -9.79 6.53
C ALA A 246 12.72 -10.84 7.41
N PHE A 247 12.82 -10.73 8.75
CA PHE A 247 12.19 -11.66 9.69
C PHE A 247 12.49 -13.12 9.34
N SER A 248 13.78 -13.45 9.22
CA SER A 248 14.25 -14.79 8.84
C SER A 248 13.66 -15.28 7.50
N GLY A 249 13.52 -14.40 6.54
CA GLY A 249 13.05 -14.74 5.18
C GLY A 249 11.53 -14.75 5.00
N GLN A 250 10.76 -14.25 5.95
CA GLN A 250 9.30 -14.15 5.78
C GLN A 250 8.88 -12.94 4.95
N LEU A 251 9.65 -11.85 5.00
CA LEU A 251 9.34 -10.60 4.31
C LEU A 251 9.82 -10.63 2.86
N ALA A 252 9.05 -10.04 1.98
CA ALA A 252 9.42 -9.76 0.61
C ALA A 252 9.42 -8.24 0.35
N LEU A 253 10.05 -7.82 -0.76
CA LEU A 253 10.17 -6.42 -1.13
C LEU A 253 9.80 -6.23 -2.60
N ALA A 254 9.14 -5.13 -2.93
CA ALA A 254 8.78 -4.79 -4.29
C ALA A 254 9.07 -3.32 -4.60
N PHE A 255 9.70 -3.08 -5.73
CA PHE A 255 10.00 -1.74 -6.23
C PHE A 255 9.06 -1.39 -7.38
N GLY A 256 8.02 -0.61 -7.11
CA GLY A 256 7.05 -0.17 -8.10
C GLY A 256 6.28 -1.28 -8.82
N ALA A 257 6.30 -2.50 -8.31
CA ALA A 257 5.62 -3.65 -8.91
C ALA A 257 4.14 -3.74 -8.53
N ARG A 258 3.79 -3.28 -7.33
CA ARG A 258 2.51 -3.58 -6.67
C ARG A 258 1.73 -2.30 -6.29
N GLY A 259 2.00 -1.17 -6.95
CA GLY A 259 1.44 0.13 -6.61
C GLY A 259 -0.09 0.20 -6.72
N VAL A 260 -0.74 0.72 -5.69
CA VAL A 260 -2.11 1.21 -5.70
C VAL A 260 -2.05 2.73 -5.93
N SER A 261 -2.93 3.28 -6.75
CA SER A 261 -2.78 4.55 -7.47
C SER A 261 -2.52 5.83 -6.67
N ASN A 262 -2.48 5.80 -5.34
CA ASN A 262 -2.32 7.02 -4.52
C ASN A 262 -1.41 6.84 -3.30
N HIS A 263 -0.72 5.71 -3.13
CA HIS A 263 0.16 5.47 -2.00
C HIS A 263 1.63 5.66 -2.39
N SER A 264 2.41 6.28 -1.53
CA SER A 264 3.87 6.41 -1.69
C SER A 264 4.56 5.06 -1.52
N ALA A 265 4.14 4.32 -0.53
CA ALA A 265 4.55 2.97 -0.21
C ALA A 265 3.38 2.26 0.49
N HIS A 266 3.45 0.96 0.68
CA HIS A 266 2.50 0.22 1.51
C HIS A 266 3.02 -1.18 1.85
N TYR A 267 2.62 -1.69 3.00
CA TYR A 267 2.83 -3.07 3.41
C TYR A 267 1.59 -3.92 3.10
N GLU A 268 1.78 -5.03 2.41
CA GLU A 268 0.73 -6.04 2.14
C GLU A 268 0.85 -7.18 3.16
N TYR A 269 0.02 -7.20 4.17
CA TYR A 269 0.08 -8.20 5.25
C TYR A 269 -0.17 -9.64 4.76
N LEU A 270 -1.11 -9.87 3.83
CA LEU A 270 -1.39 -11.21 3.29
C LEU A 270 -0.20 -11.82 2.56
N ARG A 271 0.56 -11.01 1.85
CA ARG A 271 1.73 -11.45 1.08
C ARG A 271 3.05 -11.15 1.80
N LYS A 272 2.99 -10.48 2.95
CA LYS A 272 4.16 -10.03 3.70
C LYS A 272 5.18 -9.34 2.79
N VAL A 273 4.73 -8.32 2.08
CA VAL A 273 5.56 -7.57 1.13
C VAL A 273 5.47 -6.08 1.37
N ILE A 274 6.63 -5.43 1.45
CA ILE A 274 6.75 -3.97 1.41
C ILE A 274 6.86 -3.55 -0.05
N ASN A 275 5.96 -2.68 -0.50
CA ASN A 275 6.04 -2.07 -1.81
C ASN A 275 6.46 -0.62 -1.72
N LEU A 276 7.59 -0.29 -2.31
CA LEU A 276 8.11 1.06 -2.44
C LEU A 276 7.83 1.55 -3.87
N THR A 277 7.04 2.61 -4.02
CA THR A 277 6.72 3.13 -5.35
C THR A 277 7.92 3.84 -5.96
N LYS A 278 7.98 3.87 -7.30
CA LYS A 278 9.07 4.55 -8.03
C LYS A 278 9.20 6.03 -7.67
N MET A 279 8.07 6.72 -7.62
CA MET A 279 8.06 8.19 -7.52
C MET A 279 8.13 8.71 -6.09
N HIS A 280 7.66 7.92 -5.12
CA HIS A 280 7.40 8.42 -3.77
C HIS A 280 7.79 7.46 -2.66
N GLY A 281 8.33 6.27 -2.98
CA GLY A 281 8.67 5.26 -1.99
C GLY A 281 9.93 5.57 -1.18
N ALA A 282 10.79 6.44 -1.69
CA ALA A 282 11.96 6.89 -0.94
C ALA A 282 11.53 7.71 0.28
N GLY A 283 12.12 7.41 1.44
CA GLY A 283 11.79 8.07 2.70
C GLY A 283 10.70 7.41 3.53
N CYS A 284 10.02 6.39 2.98
CA CYS A 284 8.97 5.64 3.68
C CYS A 284 9.45 4.27 4.23
N THR A 285 10.71 3.89 4.00
CA THR A 285 11.17 2.52 4.28
C THR A 285 11.02 2.12 5.75
N ALA A 286 11.35 3.00 6.69
CA ALA A 286 11.18 2.74 8.12
C ALA A 286 9.70 2.58 8.49
N HIS A 287 8.83 3.44 7.97
CA HIS A 287 7.38 3.39 8.19
C HIS A 287 6.79 2.05 7.74
N GLU A 288 7.07 1.64 6.51
CA GLU A 288 6.55 0.38 5.98
C GLU A 288 7.14 -0.86 6.65
N TRP A 289 8.40 -0.79 7.05
CA TRP A 289 9.01 -1.86 7.84
C TRP A 289 8.36 -2.00 9.22
N CYS A 290 7.94 -0.88 9.81
CA CYS A 290 7.21 -0.92 11.08
C CYS A 290 5.87 -1.64 10.95
N HIS A 291 5.12 -1.48 9.84
CA HIS A 291 3.92 -2.28 9.60
C HIS A 291 4.23 -3.78 9.49
N ALA A 292 5.36 -4.13 8.86
CA ALA A 292 5.81 -5.51 8.83
C ALA A 292 6.20 -6.02 10.24
N LEU A 293 6.85 -5.20 11.07
CA LEU A 293 7.15 -5.51 12.46
C LEU A 293 5.88 -5.71 13.29
N ASP A 294 4.89 -4.84 13.14
CA ASP A 294 3.58 -4.93 13.80
C ASP A 294 2.89 -6.28 13.50
N HIS A 295 2.96 -6.71 12.23
CA HIS A 295 2.48 -8.03 11.82
C HIS A 295 3.29 -9.16 12.45
N GLN A 296 4.61 -9.06 12.50
CA GLN A 296 5.46 -10.09 13.11
C GLN A 296 5.25 -10.18 14.63
N ILE A 297 5.03 -9.06 15.31
CA ILE A 297 4.63 -9.03 16.72
C ILE A 297 3.31 -9.78 16.91
N ALA A 298 2.31 -9.54 16.07
CA ALA A 298 1.03 -10.24 16.12
C ALA A 298 1.21 -11.76 15.99
N LEU A 299 1.96 -12.19 14.97
CA LEU A 299 2.22 -13.62 14.75
C LEU A 299 2.99 -14.27 15.90
N PHE A 300 4.03 -13.60 16.38
CA PHE A 300 4.93 -14.13 17.40
C PHE A 300 4.24 -14.33 18.75
N TYR A 301 3.38 -13.38 19.15
CA TYR A 301 2.61 -13.47 20.41
C TYR A 301 1.24 -14.13 20.27
N GLY A 302 0.93 -14.73 19.12
CA GLY A 302 -0.28 -15.53 18.91
C GLY A 302 -1.56 -14.70 18.87
N ILE A 303 -1.52 -13.51 18.28
CA ILE A 303 -2.71 -12.72 17.97
C ILE A 303 -3.46 -13.39 16.82
N GLU A 304 -4.77 -13.61 16.98
CA GLU A 304 -5.59 -14.35 16.02
C GLU A 304 -6.74 -13.52 15.45
N ASP A 305 -7.13 -12.44 16.12
CA ASP A 305 -8.30 -11.63 15.73
C ASP A 305 -8.00 -10.67 14.57
N THR A 306 -6.71 -10.42 14.29
CA THR A 306 -6.26 -9.53 13.20
C THR A 306 -4.81 -9.81 12.82
N TYR A 307 -4.38 -9.24 11.69
CA TYR A 307 -2.99 -9.37 11.20
C TYR A 307 -1.98 -8.45 11.91
N LEU A 308 -2.43 -7.40 12.59
CA LEU A 308 -1.57 -6.38 13.18
C LEU A 308 -1.80 -6.29 14.69
N ALA A 309 -0.76 -6.37 15.49
CA ALA A 309 -0.85 -6.32 16.94
C ALA A 309 -1.49 -5.01 17.43
N THR A 310 -1.19 -3.89 16.77
CA THR A 310 -1.78 -2.58 17.08
C THR A 310 -3.29 -2.52 16.89
N ALA A 311 -3.84 -3.28 15.94
CA ALA A 311 -5.27 -3.31 15.61
C ALA A 311 -6.05 -4.36 16.42
N SER A 312 -5.37 -5.20 17.19
CA SER A 312 -5.94 -6.31 17.93
C SER A 312 -6.75 -5.86 19.15
N LYS A 313 -7.73 -6.66 19.50
CA LYS A 313 -8.40 -6.61 20.81
C LYS A 313 -7.74 -7.54 21.84
N GLU A 314 -6.82 -8.38 21.39
CA GLU A 314 -6.16 -9.39 22.21
C GLU A 314 -4.83 -8.89 22.83
N TRP A 315 -4.72 -7.61 23.12
CA TRP A 315 -3.50 -7.03 23.73
C TRP A 315 -3.08 -7.71 25.04
N TYR A 316 -3.97 -8.43 25.70
CA TYR A 316 -3.62 -9.22 26.88
C TYR A 316 -2.58 -10.32 26.59
N LYS A 317 -2.44 -10.74 25.33
CA LYS A 317 -1.40 -11.69 24.89
C LYS A 317 -0.02 -11.04 24.73
N LEU A 318 0.04 -9.72 24.59
CA LEU A 318 1.26 -8.96 24.37
C LEU A 318 2.00 -8.70 25.68
N PRO A 319 3.34 -8.61 25.67
CA PRO A 319 4.13 -8.13 26.80
C PRO A 319 3.65 -6.75 27.28
N GLU A 320 3.85 -6.48 28.56
CA GLU A 320 3.41 -5.20 29.16
C GLU A 320 4.01 -4.00 28.43
N ILE A 321 5.29 -4.07 28.08
CA ILE A 321 5.99 -2.97 27.40
C ILE A 321 5.36 -2.66 26.01
N VAL A 322 4.94 -3.67 25.26
CA VAL A 322 4.28 -3.48 23.96
C VAL A 322 2.93 -2.76 24.15
N ARG A 323 2.16 -3.21 25.14
CA ARG A 323 0.86 -2.57 25.50
C ARG A 323 1.05 -1.13 25.94
N LYS A 324 2.06 -0.89 26.77
CA LYS A 324 2.39 0.45 27.29
C LYS A 324 2.77 1.38 26.14
N LEU A 325 3.61 0.94 25.22
CA LEU A 325 3.98 1.73 24.03
C LEU A 325 2.75 2.10 23.21
N PHE A 326 1.87 1.14 22.89
CA PHE A 326 0.65 1.42 22.13
C PHE A 326 -0.25 2.42 22.86
N GLN A 327 -0.48 2.23 24.16
CA GLN A 327 -1.32 3.13 24.95
C GLN A 327 -0.75 4.56 25.02
N SER A 328 0.59 4.68 25.21
CA SER A 328 1.25 5.97 25.36
C SER A 328 1.22 6.82 24.08
N MET A 329 0.95 6.24 22.92
CA MET A 329 0.75 7.02 21.70
C MET A 329 -0.53 7.89 21.75
N LYS A 330 -1.57 7.44 22.46
CA LYS A 330 -2.86 8.13 22.52
C LYS A 330 -3.19 8.76 23.87
N THR A 331 -2.59 8.25 24.93
CA THR A 331 -2.92 8.62 26.31
C THR A 331 -1.66 8.94 27.09
N GLY A 332 -1.56 10.14 27.61
CA GLY A 332 -0.49 10.60 28.46
C GLY A 332 -0.58 10.06 29.89
N ALA A 333 0.40 10.41 30.74
CA ALA A 333 0.51 9.90 32.10
C ALA A 333 -0.68 10.28 33.00
N SER A 334 -1.28 11.45 32.77
CA SER A 334 -2.46 11.94 33.52
C SER A 334 -3.80 11.51 32.88
N ASN A 335 -3.77 10.50 32.00
CA ASN A 335 -4.92 9.96 31.26
C ASN A 335 -5.59 10.95 30.28
N GLU A 336 -4.89 12.03 29.89
CA GLU A 336 -5.28 12.95 28.84
C GLU A 336 -4.87 12.42 27.46
N LYS A 337 -5.48 12.97 26.40
CA LYS A 337 -5.05 12.69 25.02
C LYS A 337 -3.71 13.36 24.74
N THR A 338 -2.78 12.61 24.16
CA THR A 338 -1.49 13.13 23.70
C THR A 338 -1.68 14.17 22.58
N GLU A 339 -0.75 15.10 22.44
CA GLU A 339 -0.76 16.06 21.33
C GLU A 339 -0.53 15.35 19.99
N PHE A 340 0.26 14.28 19.98
CA PHE A 340 0.43 13.40 18.85
C PHE A 340 -0.92 12.80 18.37
N TYR A 341 -1.77 12.34 19.30
CA TYR A 341 -3.08 11.81 18.98
C TYR A 341 -4.05 12.93 18.54
N ARG A 342 -4.05 14.08 19.19
CA ARG A 342 -4.87 15.24 18.81
C ARG A 342 -4.53 15.72 17.40
N GLY A 343 -3.23 15.87 17.08
CA GLY A 343 -2.76 16.21 15.76
C GLY A 343 -3.19 15.19 14.71
N SER A 344 -3.07 13.89 15.02
CA SER A 344 -3.51 12.81 14.14
C SER A 344 -5.02 12.86 13.84
N ILE A 345 -5.86 13.19 14.84
CA ILE A 345 -7.31 13.39 14.63
C ILE A 345 -7.58 14.60 13.71
N MET A 346 -6.80 15.67 13.84
CA MET A 346 -6.94 16.85 12.96
C MET A 346 -6.62 16.49 11.50
N PHE A 347 -5.62 15.66 11.26
CA PHE A 347 -5.33 15.11 9.92
C PHE A 347 -6.49 14.26 9.39
N ASP A 348 -7.11 13.40 10.20
CA ASP A 348 -8.30 12.62 9.80
C ASP A 348 -9.47 13.51 9.40
N GLY A 349 -9.69 14.61 10.10
CA GLY A 349 -10.74 15.57 9.79
C GLY A 349 -10.51 16.30 8.46
N ARG A 350 -9.24 16.51 8.07
CA ARG A 350 -8.86 17.18 6.84
C ARG A 350 -8.88 16.27 5.61
N TYR A 351 -8.42 15.04 5.77
CA TYR A 351 -8.39 14.03 4.72
C TYR A 351 -9.53 13.06 4.95
N LYS A 352 -10.40 12.87 3.97
CA LYS A 352 -11.48 11.89 4.05
C LYS A 352 -10.88 10.53 4.39
N LYS A 353 -11.50 9.84 5.34
CA LYS A 353 -11.14 8.48 5.73
C LYS A 353 -11.12 7.58 4.50
N ASP A 354 -9.94 7.12 4.12
CA ASP A 354 -9.82 6.02 3.19
C ASP A 354 -10.11 4.71 3.92
N ALA A 355 -10.53 3.68 3.17
CA ALA A 355 -10.86 2.37 3.74
C ALA A 355 -9.68 1.68 4.44
N TYR A 356 -8.46 2.20 4.30
CA TYR A 356 -7.22 1.58 4.74
C TYR A 356 -6.51 2.27 5.91
N GLY A 357 -7.03 3.35 6.44
CA GLY A 357 -6.38 3.95 7.56
C GLY A 357 -6.96 5.31 7.93
N CYS A 358 -7.00 5.58 9.19
CA CYS A 358 -7.13 6.93 9.67
C CYS A 358 -5.81 7.27 10.39
N TRP A 359 -5.38 8.49 10.24
CA TRP A 359 -4.15 9.01 10.85
C TRP A 359 -4.08 8.76 12.36
N SER A 360 -5.22 8.73 13.01
CA SER A 360 -5.37 8.48 14.44
C SER A 360 -5.50 6.99 14.80
N SER A 361 -5.34 6.06 13.84
CA SER A 361 -5.27 4.62 14.16
C SER A 361 -3.97 4.29 14.89
N TYR A 362 -3.99 3.29 15.75
CA TYR A 362 -2.77 2.82 16.42
C TYR A 362 -1.71 2.36 15.41
N THR A 363 -2.14 1.71 14.34
CA THR A 363 -1.26 1.20 13.29
C THR A 363 -0.45 2.31 12.62
N GLU A 364 -1.12 3.37 12.18
CA GLU A 364 -0.46 4.50 11.52
C GLU A 364 0.35 5.37 12.49
N MET A 365 -0.14 5.53 13.72
CA MET A 365 0.61 6.23 14.75
C MET A 365 1.89 5.48 15.13
N PHE A 366 1.82 4.16 15.26
CA PHE A 366 2.98 3.31 15.57
C PHE A 366 4.06 3.44 14.48
N ALA A 367 3.67 3.35 13.21
CA ALA A 367 4.62 3.46 12.11
C ALA A 367 5.27 4.86 12.01
N ARG A 368 4.53 5.94 12.26
CA ARG A 368 5.09 7.30 12.26
C ARG A 368 5.98 7.56 13.48
N ALA A 369 5.56 7.14 14.66
CA ALA A 369 6.39 7.24 15.85
C ALA A 369 7.70 6.46 15.71
N PHE A 370 7.63 5.26 15.13
CA PHE A 370 8.80 4.45 14.82
C PHE A 370 9.75 5.14 13.84
N ALA A 371 9.23 5.74 12.77
CA ALA A 371 10.09 6.46 11.81
C ALA A 371 10.83 7.63 12.50
N CYS A 372 10.16 8.35 13.42
CA CYS A 372 10.78 9.38 14.25
C CYS A 372 11.86 8.80 15.17
N TYR A 373 11.58 7.70 15.85
CA TYR A 373 12.54 6.99 16.71
C TYR A 373 13.80 6.58 15.94
N ILE A 374 13.65 6.00 14.74
CA ILE A 374 14.80 5.65 13.89
C ILE A 374 15.61 6.88 13.51
N LYS A 375 14.94 7.98 13.17
CA LYS A 375 15.63 9.24 12.85
C LYS A 375 16.48 9.75 14.02
N ASP A 376 15.92 9.74 15.22
CA ASP A 376 16.61 10.22 16.42
C ASP A 376 17.79 9.29 16.80
N THR A 377 17.61 7.98 16.63
CA THR A 377 18.63 6.98 16.99
C THR A 377 19.81 6.97 16.02
N LEU A 378 19.58 7.26 14.72
CA LEU A 378 20.65 7.20 13.70
C LEU A 378 21.74 8.24 13.91
N GLY A 379 21.38 9.48 14.26
CA GLY A 379 22.32 10.58 14.41
C GLY A 379 22.99 11.05 13.09
N TYR A 380 22.53 10.58 11.92
CA TYR A 380 22.96 11.00 10.59
C TYR A 380 21.83 10.92 9.58
N GLU A 381 22.02 11.55 8.42
CA GLU A 381 21.00 11.54 7.35
C GLU A 381 20.97 10.20 6.61
N SER A 382 19.77 9.66 6.42
CA SER A 382 19.48 8.48 5.60
C SER A 382 18.12 8.66 4.92
N ASP A 383 18.09 9.51 3.89
CA ASP A 383 16.85 9.98 3.27
C ASP A 383 15.96 8.84 2.76
N TYR A 384 16.55 7.82 2.13
CA TYR A 384 15.76 6.70 1.62
C TYR A 384 15.04 5.93 2.73
N LEU A 385 15.58 5.95 3.94
CA LEU A 385 14.99 5.31 5.12
C LEU A 385 13.91 6.16 5.77
N ILE A 386 14.20 7.45 6.04
CA ILE A 386 13.46 8.27 7.02
C ILE A 386 13.16 9.71 6.57
N ALA A 387 13.32 10.09 5.29
CA ALA A 387 13.11 11.48 4.89
C ALA A 387 11.69 11.99 5.20
N HIS A 388 10.71 11.13 5.33
CA HIS A 388 9.34 11.49 5.69
C HIS A 388 9.06 11.46 7.20
N ALA A 389 10.03 11.11 8.06
CA ALA A 389 9.78 10.95 9.49
C ALA A 389 9.21 12.21 10.15
N ASP A 390 9.72 13.40 9.79
CA ASP A 390 9.25 14.69 10.34
C ASP A 390 8.33 15.47 9.39
N ALA A 391 7.79 14.84 8.35
CA ALA A 391 7.06 15.55 7.30
C ALA A 391 5.59 15.83 7.64
N PHE A 392 5.04 15.24 8.71
CA PHE A 392 3.63 15.29 9.04
C PHE A 392 3.30 16.42 10.03
N VAL A 393 3.79 17.62 9.71
CA VAL A 393 3.51 18.87 10.41
C VAL A 393 2.92 19.84 9.41
N PHE A 394 1.81 20.49 9.72
CA PHE A 394 1.28 21.57 8.90
C PHE A 394 0.76 22.72 9.75
N GLU A 395 0.92 23.91 9.23
CA GLU A 395 0.27 25.12 9.72
C GLU A 395 -0.98 25.41 8.89
N PHE A 396 -2.07 25.68 9.55
CA PHE A 396 -3.34 25.99 8.89
C PHE A 396 -4.01 27.13 9.64
N GLU A 397 -4.11 28.30 8.99
CA GLU A 397 -4.61 29.53 9.60
C GLU A 397 -3.86 29.79 10.93
N ASP A 398 -4.52 29.75 12.05
CA ASP A 398 -3.94 29.98 13.37
C ASP A 398 -3.63 28.65 14.13
N GLN A 399 -3.66 27.51 13.44
CA GLN A 399 -3.47 26.19 14.06
C GLN A 399 -2.30 25.44 13.44
N CYS A 400 -1.39 24.98 14.29
CA CYS A 400 -0.38 24.00 13.94
C CYS A 400 -0.89 22.60 14.32
N ALA A 401 -0.92 21.67 13.37
CA ALA A 401 -1.21 20.29 13.63
C ALA A 401 0.01 19.42 13.32
N CYS A 402 0.32 18.54 14.25
CA CYS A 402 1.47 17.66 14.20
C CYS A 402 1.00 16.22 14.36
N ALA A 403 1.07 15.43 13.29
CA ALA A 403 0.69 14.01 13.34
C ALA A 403 1.91 13.10 13.56
N ILE A 404 2.93 13.60 14.23
CA ILE A 404 4.11 12.88 14.73
C ILE A 404 4.37 13.31 16.17
N PRO A 405 5.00 12.46 16.99
CA PRO A 405 5.34 12.83 18.36
C PRO A 405 6.39 13.96 18.39
N GLN A 406 6.26 14.86 19.37
CA GLN A 406 7.15 16.01 19.56
C GLN A 406 7.53 16.16 21.02
N GLY A 407 8.68 16.80 21.30
CA GLY A 407 9.15 17.14 22.64
C GLY A 407 9.13 15.95 23.60
N GLU A 408 8.65 16.15 24.82
CA GLU A 408 8.61 15.12 25.87
C GLU A 408 7.83 13.85 25.47
N GLU A 409 6.74 13.97 24.70
CA GLU A 409 6.01 12.81 24.18
C GLU A 409 6.91 11.96 23.26
N ARG A 410 7.76 12.59 22.46
CA ARG A 410 8.72 11.90 21.57
C ARG A 410 9.80 11.20 22.39
N ASP A 411 10.33 11.85 23.40
CA ASP A 411 11.36 11.27 24.28
C ASP A 411 10.82 10.04 25.00
N ILE A 412 9.61 10.12 25.58
CA ILE A 412 8.94 8.99 26.23
C ILE A 412 8.72 7.83 25.24
N LEU A 413 8.26 8.11 24.03
CA LEU A 413 8.06 7.07 23.03
C LEU A 413 9.38 6.45 22.57
N ASN A 414 10.46 7.24 22.45
CA ASN A 414 11.77 6.73 22.12
C ASN A 414 12.28 5.75 23.18
N GLU A 415 12.15 6.08 24.48
CA GLU A 415 12.48 5.17 25.58
C GLU A 415 11.66 3.88 25.54
N LEU A 416 10.37 3.98 25.23
CA LEU A 416 9.50 2.81 25.10
C LEU A 416 9.86 1.95 23.89
N PHE A 417 10.34 2.54 22.79
CA PHE A 417 10.88 1.78 21.65
C PHE A 417 12.17 1.06 22.02
N ASP A 418 13.09 1.68 22.76
CA ASP A 418 14.30 1.01 23.27
C ASP A 418 13.92 -0.23 24.11
N MET A 419 12.96 -0.07 25.01
CA MET A 419 12.44 -1.17 25.82
C MET A 419 11.72 -2.24 24.97
N LEU A 420 10.97 -1.84 23.94
CA LEU A 420 10.33 -2.76 22.98
C LEU A 420 11.41 -3.63 22.32
N PHE A 421 12.44 -3.01 21.71
CA PHE A 421 13.48 -3.76 20.99
C PHE A 421 14.32 -4.61 21.93
N TYR A 422 14.53 -4.18 23.17
CA TYR A 422 15.11 -5.04 24.20
C TYR A 422 14.23 -6.28 24.46
N GLN A 423 12.90 -6.11 24.63
CA GLN A 423 11.97 -7.20 24.87
C GLN A 423 11.91 -8.16 23.66
N LEU A 424 11.82 -7.65 22.43
CA LEU A 424 11.76 -8.50 21.23
C LEU A 424 13.05 -9.33 21.05
N LYS A 425 14.21 -8.79 21.42
CA LYS A 425 15.48 -9.54 21.43
C LYS A 425 15.51 -10.58 22.54
N LYS A 426 15.05 -10.23 23.74
CA LYS A 426 14.97 -11.15 24.87
C LYS A 426 14.06 -12.34 24.59
N ASP A 427 12.94 -12.12 23.91
CA ASP A 427 11.96 -13.14 23.57
C ASP A 427 12.35 -13.96 22.32
N GLY A 428 13.34 -13.50 21.54
CA GLY A 428 13.89 -14.20 20.39
C GLY A 428 13.19 -13.92 19.05
N LEU A 429 12.35 -12.87 18.97
CA LEU A 429 11.81 -12.43 17.67
C LEU A 429 12.89 -11.74 16.83
N LEU A 430 13.79 -11.03 17.46
CA LEU A 430 14.92 -10.34 16.86
C LEU A 430 16.22 -10.76 17.55
N HIS A 431 17.36 -10.64 16.88
CA HIS A 431 18.68 -11.00 17.42
C HIS A 431 19.61 -9.78 17.42
N THR A 432 20.50 -9.72 18.41
CA THR A 432 21.49 -8.66 18.48
C THR A 432 22.49 -8.78 17.34
N ARG A 433 22.82 -7.66 16.73
CA ARG A 433 23.78 -7.59 15.62
C ARG A 433 25.15 -8.11 16.02
N ILE A 434 25.66 -9.05 15.25
CA ILE A 434 27.04 -9.49 15.35
C ILE A 434 27.87 -8.65 14.37
N VAL A 435 28.65 -7.69 14.89
CA VAL A 435 29.52 -6.85 14.05
C VAL A 435 30.56 -7.73 13.37
N LYS A 436 30.27 -8.18 12.16
CA LYS A 436 31.26 -8.87 11.32
C LYS A 436 32.30 -7.83 10.88
N LYS A 437 33.58 -8.07 11.17
CA LYS A 437 34.67 -7.31 10.54
C LYS A 437 34.58 -7.56 9.02
N ARG A 438 33.88 -6.67 8.30
CA ARG A 438 33.84 -6.74 6.83
C ARG A 438 35.22 -6.54 6.30
N LYS A 439 35.81 -7.52 5.60
CA LYS A 439 37.13 -7.39 4.97
C LYS A 439 37.07 -6.26 3.97
N PRO A 440 38.03 -5.32 3.97
CA PRO A 440 38.12 -4.31 2.92
C PRO A 440 38.40 -5.01 1.60
N ILE A 441 37.47 -4.88 0.66
CA ILE A 441 37.63 -5.40 -0.69
C ILE A 441 38.46 -4.36 -1.46
N LEU A 442 39.60 -4.80 -1.98
CA LEU A 442 40.55 -4.00 -2.74
C LEU A 442 39.86 -3.09 -3.77
N LYS A 443 40.32 -1.83 -3.82
CA LYS A 443 39.83 -0.76 -4.69
C LYS A 443 39.81 -1.18 -6.17
N ALA A 444 38.62 -1.09 -6.77
CA ALA A 444 38.51 -0.81 -8.20
C ALA A 444 37.92 0.60 -8.32
N SER A 445 38.69 1.48 -8.94
CA SER A 445 38.37 2.87 -9.22
C SER A 445 37.17 2.99 -10.16
N GLU A 446 36.15 3.74 -9.76
CA GLU A 446 35.43 4.73 -10.56
C GLU A 446 34.25 5.27 -9.78
N HIS A 447 34.38 6.50 -9.33
CA HIS A 447 33.29 7.27 -8.78
C HIS A 447 32.35 7.68 -9.91
N THR A 448 31.20 7.06 -10.00
CA THR A 448 30.06 7.64 -10.73
C THR A 448 29.03 8.12 -9.73
N ASN A 449 28.96 9.42 -9.54
CA ASN A 449 27.88 10.09 -8.83
C ASN A 449 26.59 9.87 -9.61
N TYR A 450 25.71 9.03 -9.10
CA TYR A 450 24.35 8.88 -9.63
C TYR A 450 23.43 9.91 -8.99
N SER A 451 23.22 11.03 -9.65
CA SER A 451 22.04 11.85 -9.38
C SER A 451 20.84 11.17 -10.02
N ALA A 452 19.90 10.72 -9.22
CA ALA A 452 18.58 10.34 -9.71
C ALA A 452 17.88 11.64 -10.12
N SER A 453 17.84 11.95 -11.42
CA SER A 453 16.99 13.02 -11.95
C SER A 453 15.55 12.52 -11.89
N ILE A 454 14.79 13.05 -10.97
CA ILE A 454 13.33 12.93 -10.94
C ILE A 454 12.83 13.89 -12.02
N SER A 455 12.27 13.35 -13.12
CA SER A 455 11.66 14.18 -14.15
C SER A 455 10.34 14.75 -13.60
N GLU A 456 10.24 16.07 -13.54
CA GLU A 456 9.00 16.77 -13.24
C GLU A 456 7.89 16.36 -14.22
N SER A 457 6.74 15.99 -13.68
CA SER A 457 5.52 15.98 -14.48
C SER A 457 5.03 17.43 -14.63
N LYS A 458 4.66 17.84 -15.83
CA LYS A 458 4.27 19.20 -16.24
C LYS A 458 3.14 19.86 -15.43
N ASN A 459 2.71 19.35 -14.30
CA ASN A 459 1.60 19.87 -13.50
C ASN A 459 1.88 19.97 -12.00
N GLY A 460 3.12 20.05 -11.54
CA GLY A 460 3.50 20.56 -10.20
C GLY A 460 2.63 20.19 -8.97
N GLN A 461 1.81 19.16 -9.03
CA GLN A 461 0.91 18.78 -7.94
C GLN A 461 1.07 17.32 -7.58
N TYR A 462 1.68 17.09 -6.43
CA TYR A 462 1.79 15.79 -5.81
C TYR A 462 0.78 15.71 -4.66
N GLN A 463 -0.04 14.71 -4.66
CA GLN A 463 -1.00 14.45 -3.61
C GLN A 463 -0.67 13.09 -3.00
N PHE A 464 -0.22 13.10 -1.75
CA PHE A 464 -0.05 11.90 -0.96
C PHE A 464 -1.38 11.52 -0.34
N CYS A 465 -1.82 10.30 -0.57
CA CYS A 465 -2.84 9.63 0.22
C CYS A 465 -2.20 8.36 0.78
N PHE A 466 -2.10 8.29 2.08
CA PHE A 466 -1.76 7.08 2.82
C PHE A 466 -2.97 6.18 2.93
#